data_d16d49ed502497c33ec0bb9e062b0d58
#
_entry.id   d16d49ed502497c33ec0bb9e062b0d58
#
_cell.length_a   1.000
_cell.length_b   1.000
_cell.length_c   1.000
_cell.angle_alpha   90.00
_cell.angle_beta   90.00
_cell.angle_gamma   90.00
#
_symmetry.space_group_name_H-M   'P 1'
#
loop_
_entity.id
_entity.type
_entity.pdbx_description
1 polymer ?
#
loop_
_entity_poly.entity_id
_entity_poly.type
_entity_poly.pdbx_seq_one_letter_code
_entity_poly.pdbx_strand_id
1 'polypeptide(L)'
;MKRISRRNFLKAMGISATALTLAACGGSSSSTAAGTAGSSAASAAATGEPKAGGTLRLCYSSPIATPGYTPRATGNAAIYYLTLSYESLVSYDEKGNLIPNLATEWDVNTDELSITWTLREGVNFADGEPFNAEAVKRNIEEYQANNRTETANIASCEVIDDTHI
;
A
#
# COMPACT_ATOMS: atom_id res chain seq x y z
N MET A 1 -46.39 7.55 2.03
CA MET A 1 -45.27 6.76 1.49
C MET A 1 -44.82 5.72 2.54
N LYS A 2 -45.01 4.43 2.29
CA LYS A 2 -44.58 3.36 3.22
C LYS A 2 -43.08 3.20 3.13
N ARG A 3 -42.38 3.35 4.27
CA ARG A 3 -40.92 3.11 4.37
C ARG A 3 -40.64 1.63 4.27
N ILE A 4 -39.86 1.23 3.29
CA ILE A 4 -39.40 -0.15 3.11
C ILE A 4 -38.26 -0.39 4.09
N SER A 5 -38.41 -1.35 4.98
CA SER A 5 -37.36 -1.74 5.93
C SER A 5 -36.19 -2.43 5.19
N ARG A 6 -34.94 -2.15 5.60
CA ARG A 6 -33.72 -2.77 5.06
C ARG A 6 -33.81 -4.30 5.02
N ARG A 7 -34.49 -4.92 5.97
CA ARG A 7 -34.69 -6.37 6.06
C ARG A 7 -35.63 -6.91 4.97
N ASN A 8 -36.61 -6.12 4.53
CA ASN A 8 -37.53 -6.51 3.46
C ASN A 8 -36.92 -6.28 2.06
N PHE A 9 -36.00 -5.32 1.94
CA PHE A 9 -35.24 -5.10 0.72
C PHE A 9 -34.30 -6.29 0.42
N LEU A 10 -33.58 -6.81 1.44
CA LEU A 10 -32.72 -7.97 1.29
C LEU A 10 -33.48 -9.28 0.98
N LYS A 11 -34.72 -9.42 1.45
CA LYS A 11 -35.55 -10.59 1.13
C LYS A 11 -36.07 -10.57 -0.33
N ALA A 12 -36.24 -9.39 -0.90
CA ALA A 12 -36.70 -9.24 -2.30
C ALA A 12 -35.61 -9.53 -3.33
N MET A 13 -34.35 -9.41 -2.96
CA MET A 13 -33.19 -9.71 -3.85
C MET A 13 -32.76 -11.18 -3.85
N GLY A 14 -33.31 -12.02 -2.96
CA GLY A 14 -32.90 -13.42 -2.81
C GLY A 14 -33.62 -14.46 -3.67
N ILE A 15 -34.55 -14.10 -4.56
CA ILE A 15 -35.42 -15.06 -5.25
C ILE A 15 -35.19 -15.15 -6.78
N SER A 16 -34.13 -14.59 -7.32
CA SER A 16 -33.88 -14.62 -8.78
C SER A 16 -32.62 -15.33 -9.22
N ALA A 17 -32.19 -16.38 -8.50
CA ALA A 17 -31.01 -17.16 -8.87
C ALA A 17 -31.29 -18.65 -8.90
N THR A 18 -32.32 -19.09 -9.68
CA THR A 18 -32.38 -20.51 -10.12
C THR A 18 -33.16 -20.59 -11.44
N ALA A 19 -32.49 -21.07 -12.43
CA ALA A 19 -32.88 -21.57 -13.73
C ALA A 19 -32.33 -20.74 -14.91
N LEU A 20 -31.24 -21.26 -15.48
CA LEU A 20 -31.10 -21.46 -16.92
C LEU A 20 -29.74 -22.11 -17.21
N THR A 21 -29.74 -23.43 -17.12
CA THR A 21 -28.78 -24.26 -17.83
C THR A 21 -29.38 -24.67 -19.15
N LEU A 22 -28.53 -24.82 -20.17
CA LEU A 22 -28.69 -25.45 -21.47
C LEU A 22 -29.34 -24.64 -22.60
N ALA A 23 -28.51 -24.23 -23.54
CA ALA A 23 -28.60 -24.77 -24.89
C ALA A 23 -27.44 -24.27 -25.74
N ALA A 24 -26.88 -25.24 -26.43
CA ALA A 24 -25.72 -25.16 -27.29
C ALA A 24 -26.01 -24.56 -28.67
N CYS A 25 -24.94 -24.19 -29.36
CA CYS A 25 -24.71 -24.14 -30.79
C CYS A 25 -25.44 -23.11 -31.67
N GLY A 26 -24.63 -22.30 -32.30
CA GLY A 26 -24.79 -22.01 -33.74
C GLY A 26 -25.32 -20.62 -34.10
N GLY A 27 -24.50 -19.84 -34.81
CA GLY A 27 -25.02 -18.87 -35.77
C GLY A 27 -24.67 -17.39 -35.49
N SER A 28 -23.82 -16.90 -36.34
CA SER A 28 -23.48 -15.49 -36.56
C SER A 28 -24.70 -14.58 -36.69
N SER A 29 -24.67 -13.43 -36.04
CA SER A 29 -24.91 -12.11 -36.65
C SER A 29 -24.99 -10.99 -35.61
N SER A 30 -24.41 -9.90 -36.01
CA SER A 30 -24.28 -8.59 -35.36
C SER A 30 -25.59 -8.00 -34.80
N SER A 31 -25.58 -7.47 -33.59
CA SER A 31 -26.23 -6.21 -33.26
C SER A 31 -25.80 -5.68 -31.88
N THR A 32 -25.46 -4.42 -31.89
CA THR A 32 -25.07 -3.56 -30.80
C THR A 32 -26.16 -3.46 -29.73
N ALA A 33 -25.83 -3.78 -28.48
CA ALA A 33 -26.60 -3.29 -27.34
C ALA A 33 -25.65 -3.04 -26.16
N ALA A 34 -25.53 -1.80 -25.76
CA ALA A 34 -24.83 -1.36 -24.56
C ALA A 34 -25.54 -1.92 -23.32
N GLY A 35 -24.94 -2.90 -22.70
CA GLY A 35 -25.35 -3.43 -21.42
C GLY A 35 -24.27 -3.14 -20.38
N THR A 36 -24.59 -2.28 -19.40
CA THR A 36 -23.78 -2.02 -18.21
C THR A 36 -23.66 -3.33 -17.41
N ALA A 37 -22.62 -4.11 -17.68
CA ALA A 37 -22.30 -5.26 -16.86
C ALA A 37 -21.40 -4.82 -15.71
N GLY A 38 -21.97 -4.77 -14.52
CA GLY A 38 -21.20 -4.70 -13.28
C GLY A 38 -20.30 -5.95 -13.18
N SER A 39 -19.03 -5.78 -13.49
CA SER A 39 -18.02 -6.82 -13.37
C SER A 39 -17.63 -6.97 -11.91
N SER A 40 -18.25 -7.90 -11.20
CA SER A 40 -17.65 -8.49 -10.02
C SER A 40 -16.56 -9.47 -10.50
N ALA A 41 -15.37 -8.93 -10.73
CA ALA A 41 -14.19 -9.75 -10.98
C ALA A 41 -13.87 -10.51 -9.68
N ALA A 42 -14.27 -11.77 -9.61
CA ALA A 42 -13.68 -12.70 -8.67
C ALA A 42 -12.18 -12.76 -9.00
N SER A 43 -11.35 -12.31 -8.05
CA SER A 43 -9.89 -12.45 -8.14
C SER A 43 -9.57 -13.95 -8.17
N ALA A 44 -9.41 -14.51 -9.34
CA ALA A 44 -8.78 -15.81 -9.50
C ALA A 44 -7.32 -15.64 -9.06
N ALA A 45 -6.92 -16.35 -8.02
CA ALA A 45 -5.52 -16.43 -7.62
C ALA A 45 -4.71 -16.89 -8.83
N ALA A 46 -3.81 -16.04 -9.31
CA ALA A 46 -2.94 -16.38 -10.43
C ALA A 46 -1.96 -17.47 -9.95
N THR A 47 -2.09 -18.67 -10.50
CA THR A 47 -1.24 -19.82 -10.18
C THR A 47 0.02 -19.90 -11.05
N GLY A 48 0.38 -18.79 -11.72
CA GLY A 48 1.57 -18.69 -12.58
C GLY A 48 2.74 -17.97 -11.91
N GLU A 49 3.95 -18.22 -12.38
CA GLU A 49 5.12 -17.45 -11.96
C GLU A 49 4.93 -15.97 -12.31
N PRO A 50 5.42 -15.05 -11.42
CA PRO A 50 5.33 -13.62 -11.67
C PRO A 50 6.03 -13.24 -12.98
N LYS A 51 5.34 -12.56 -13.88
CA LYS A 51 5.90 -12.06 -15.13
C LYS A 51 6.28 -10.60 -14.98
N ALA A 52 7.55 -10.29 -15.19
CA ALA A 52 8.04 -8.92 -15.14
C ALA A 52 7.51 -8.06 -16.29
N GLY A 53 7.31 -6.78 -16.04
CA GLY A 53 6.90 -5.77 -17.02
C GLY A 53 5.39 -5.55 -17.11
N GLY A 54 4.97 -4.72 -18.05
CA GLY A 54 3.58 -4.31 -18.22
C GLY A 54 3.29 -2.93 -17.65
N THR A 55 2.00 -2.53 -17.69
CA THR A 55 1.51 -1.25 -17.16
C THR A 55 0.41 -1.51 -16.15
N LEU A 56 0.64 -1.09 -14.91
CA LEU A 56 -0.38 -1.06 -13.86
C LEU A 56 -1.05 0.32 -13.85
N ARG A 57 -2.39 0.35 -13.98
CA ARG A 57 -3.18 1.58 -13.87
C ARG A 57 -3.93 1.58 -12.55
N LEU A 58 -3.60 2.57 -11.70
CA LEU A 58 -4.20 2.73 -10.39
C LEU A 58 -5.12 3.95 -10.38
N CYS A 59 -6.27 3.82 -9.73
CA CYS A 59 -7.22 4.90 -9.53
C CYS A 59 -7.32 5.22 -8.05
N TYR A 60 -7.07 6.46 -7.69
CA TYR A 60 -7.18 6.96 -6.33
C TYR A 60 -8.38 7.89 -6.19
N SER A 61 -8.97 7.93 -5.00
CA SER A 61 -10.14 8.77 -4.69
C SER A 61 -9.83 10.26 -4.57
N SER A 62 -8.55 10.62 -4.43
CA SER A 62 -8.10 12.02 -4.34
C SER A 62 -6.78 12.23 -5.09
N PRO A 63 -6.52 13.44 -5.61
CA PRO A 63 -5.27 13.75 -6.27
C PRO A 63 -4.09 13.72 -5.29
N ILE A 64 -2.90 13.39 -5.80
CA ILE A 64 -1.65 13.43 -5.06
C ILE A 64 -1.11 14.85 -5.15
N ALA A 65 -1.00 15.53 -4.01
CA ALA A 65 -0.63 16.94 -3.97
C ALA A 65 0.87 17.18 -4.23
N THR A 66 1.74 16.31 -3.71
CA THR A 66 3.20 16.47 -3.79
C THR A 66 3.88 15.11 -4.07
N PRO A 67 3.87 14.66 -5.34
CA PRO A 67 4.56 13.43 -5.68
C PRO A 67 6.08 13.61 -5.51
N GLY A 68 6.73 12.59 -4.94
CA GLY A 68 8.19 12.52 -4.86
C GLY A 68 8.85 13.17 -3.64
N TYR A 69 8.16 14.00 -2.87
CA TYR A 69 8.73 14.57 -1.64
C TYR A 69 7.92 14.16 -0.41
N THR A 70 8.35 13.09 0.22
CA THR A 70 7.64 12.43 1.33
C THR A 70 7.38 13.32 2.54
N PRO A 71 8.29 14.24 2.98
CA PRO A 71 8.03 15.11 4.11
C PRO A 71 6.84 16.08 3.93
N ARG A 72 6.39 16.30 2.70
CA ARG A 72 5.20 17.12 2.41
C ARG A 72 3.98 16.30 1.95
N ALA A 73 4.14 15.01 1.80
CA ALA A 73 3.05 14.14 1.41
C ALA A 73 2.07 13.95 2.58
N THR A 74 0.82 14.30 2.39
CA THR A 74 -0.23 14.22 3.41
C THR A 74 -1.45 13.49 2.89
N GLY A 75 -2.16 12.82 3.81
CA GLY A 75 -3.40 12.12 3.51
C GLY A 75 -3.22 10.69 3.00
N ASN A 76 -4.28 9.91 3.08
CA ASN A 76 -4.27 8.48 2.77
C ASN A 76 -3.88 8.16 1.32
N ALA A 77 -4.25 9.01 0.36
CA ALA A 77 -3.87 8.80 -1.04
C ALA A 77 -2.35 8.87 -1.25
N ALA A 78 -1.66 9.74 -0.49
CA ALA A 78 -0.21 9.84 -0.54
C ALA A 78 0.47 8.57 -0.03
N ILE A 79 -0.02 7.98 1.05
CA ILE A 79 0.53 6.73 1.61
C ILE A 79 0.49 5.61 0.58
N TYR A 80 -0.67 5.38 -0.07
CA TYR A 80 -0.79 4.33 -1.10
C TYR A 80 0.10 4.55 -2.31
N TYR A 81 0.33 5.79 -2.69
CA TYR A 81 1.24 6.11 -3.79
C TYR A 81 2.71 5.91 -3.39
N LEU A 82 3.08 6.35 -2.20
CA LEU A 82 4.45 6.27 -1.70
C LEU A 82 4.91 4.81 -1.55
N THR A 83 4.05 3.92 -1.06
CA THR A 83 4.37 2.49 -0.90
C THR A 83 4.67 1.76 -2.22
N LEU A 84 4.37 2.35 -3.37
CA LEU A 84 4.74 1.80 -4.68
C LEU A 84 6.17 2.14 -5.10
N SER A 85 6.78 3.16 -4.50
CA SER A 85 8.07 3.71 -4.93
C SER A 85 9.07 3.88 -3.79
N TYR A 86 8.62 3.84 -2.55
CA TYR A 86 9.45 4.01 -1.36
C TYR A 86 9.29 2.83 -0.43
N GLU A 87 10.39 2.43 0.15
CA GLU A 87 10.44 1.42 1.21
C GLU A 87 10.61 2.10 2.57
N SER A 88 10.02 1.50 3.61
CA SER A 88 10.16 1.93 4.99
C SER A 88 11.18 1.07 5.74
N LEU A 89 11.62 1.51 6.91
CA LEU A 89 12.51 0.71 7.78
C LEU A 89 11.85 -0.61 8.17
N VAL A 90 10.58 -0.57 8.53
CA VAL A 90 9.77 -1.73 8.89
C VAL A 90 8.44 -1.71 8.12
N SER A 91 7.81 -2.86 8.03
CA SER A 91 6.49 -3.02 7.41
C SER A 91 5.54 -3.73 8.37
N TYR A 92 4.31 -4.03 7.91
CA TYR A 92 3.33 -4.79 8.67
C TYR A 92 2.89 -6.01 7.88
N ASP A 93 2.70 -7.12 8.57
CA ASP A 93 2.05 -8.29 8.01
C ASP A 93 0.51 -8.11 7.95
N GLU A 94 -0.20 -9.08 7.39
CA GLU A 94 -1.67 -9.07 7.30
C GLU A 94 -2.37 -9.08 8.68
N LYS A 95 -1.65 -9.43 9.75
CA LYS A 95 -2.16 -9.45 11.13
C LYS A 95 -1.83 -8.17 11.90
N GLY A 96 -1.06 -7.25 11.29
CA GLY A 96 -0.62 -6.01 11.89
C GLY A 96 0.64 -6.15 12.76
N ASN A 97 1.39 -7.24 12.67
CA ASN A 97 2.68 -7.35 13.33
C ASN A 97 3.74 -6.62 12.52
N LEU A 98 4.69 -5.99 13.22
CA LEU A 98 5.87 -5.40 12.59
C LEU A 98 6.75 -6.50 12.00
N ILE A 99 7.17 -6.31 10.77
CA ILE A 99 8.10 -7.18 10.07
C ILE A 99 9.28 -6.37 9.53
N PRO A 100 10.48 -6.98 9.48
CA PRO A 100 11.67 -6.35 8.92
C PRO A 100 11.48 -5.94 7.46
N ASN A 101 12.06 -4.77 7.08
CA ASN A 101 12.17 -4.34 5.70
C ASN A 101 13.58 -3.76 5.44
N LEU A 102 13.76 -2.43 5.34
CA LEU A 102 15.09 -1.82 5.26
C LEU A 102 15.86 -1.88 6.59
N ALA A 103 15.18 -1.96 7.73
CA ALA A 103 15.76 -2.41 8.97
C ALA A 103 15.52 -3.92 9.14
N THR A 104 16.56 -4.66 9.46
CA THR A 104 16.54 -6.12 9.69
C THR A 104 16.23 -6.47 11.12
N GLU A 105 16.65 -5.62 12.05
CA GLU A 105 16.46 -5.78 13.50
C GLU A 105 16.30 -4.41 14.15
N TRP A 106 15.73 -4.39 15.35
CA TRP A 106 15.66 -3.22 16.21
C TRP A 106 15.67 -3.62 17.68
N ASP A 107 16.34 -2.81 18.48
CA ASP A 107 16.38 -2.92 19.93
C ASP A 107 15.71 -1.69 20.57
N VAL A 108 14.78 -1.93 21.50
CA VAL A 108 14.04 -0.89 22.18
C VAL A 108 14.48 -0.81 23.64
N ASN A 109 15.18 0.25 23.99
CA ASN A 109 15.57 0.52 25.36
C ASN A 109 14.58 1.48 26.01
N THR A 110 13.70 0.96 26.88
CA THR A 110 12.66 1.73 27.55
C THR A 110 13.18 2.61 28.67
N ASP A 111 14.36 2.30 29.24
CA ASP A 111 14.96 3.07 30.32
C ASP A 111 15.63 4.34 29.79
N GLU A 112 16.26 4.25 28.63
CA GLU A 112 16.91 5.34 27.94
C GLU A 112 15.99 6.03 26.92
N LEU A 113 14.79 5.49 26.69
CA LEU A 113 13.83 5.96 25.67
C LEU A 113 14.47 6.02 24.29
N SER A 114 15.21 5.00 23.92
CA SER A 114 15.93 4.91 22.66
C SER A 114 15.54 3.66 21.85
N ILE A 115 15.74 3.74 20.55
CA ILE A 115 15.58 2.60 19.63
C ILE A 115 16.82 2.58 18.76
N THR A 116 17.50 1.45 18.73
CA THR A 116 18.62 1.20 17.82
C THR A 116 18.16 0.33 16.66
N TRP A 117 18.38 0.78 15.45
CA TRP A 117 18.03 0.05 14.22
C TRP A 117 19.27 -0.56 13.61
N THR A 118 19.17 -1.84 13.19
CA THR A 118 20.14 -2.50 12.33
C THR A 118 19.63 -2.49 10.90
N LEU A 119 20.36 -1.86 9.99
CA LEU A 119 19.96 -1.65 8.62
C LEU A 119 20.41 -2.79 7.70
N ARG A 120 19.66 -3.00 6.62
CA ARG A 120 20.00 -3.98 5.59
C ARG A 120 21.20 -3.51 4.78
N GLU A 121 22.18 -4.37 4.62
CA GLU A 121 23.35 -4.12 3.80
C GLU A 121 23.09 -4.34 2.30
N GLY A 122 23.92 -3.71 1.45
CA GLY A 122 23.92 -3.95 0.00
C GLY A 122 22.70 -3.38 -0.75
N VAL A 123 21.95 -2.48 -0.12
CA VAL A 123 20.83 -1.77 -0.74
C VAL A 123 21.32 -0.45 -1.32
N ASN A 124 20.89 -0.13 -2.52
CA ASN A 124 21.14 1.16 -3.15
C ASN A 124 19.84 1.88 -3.50
N PHE A 125 19.87 3.19 -3.45
CA PHE A 125 18.81 4.03 -4.01
C PHE A 125 18.74 3.90 -5.54
N ALA A 126 17.68 4.38 -6.16
CA ALA A 126 17.46 4.30 -7.60
C ALA A 126 18.53 5.06 -8.43
N ASP A 127 19.20 6.04 -7.85
CA ASP A 127 20.31 6.79 -8.43
C ASP A 127 21.68 6.12 -8.25
N GLY A 128 21.73 5.00 -7.52
CA GLY A 128 22.92 4.21 -7.26
C GLY A 128 23.65 4.55 -5.96
N GLU A 129 23.22 5.59 -5.23
CA GLU A 129 23.77 5.91 -3.91
C GLU A 129 23.47 4.80 -2.89
N PRO A 130 24.41 4.48 -1.97
CA PRO A 130 24.19 3.44 -0.96
C PRO A 130 23.15 3.88 0.09
N PHE A 131 22.28 2.96 0.47
CA PHE A 131 21.44 3.11 1.65
C PHE A 131 22.26 2.78 2.90
N ASN A 132 22.34 3.71 3.85
CA ASN A 132 23.09 3.58 5.10
C ASN A 132 22.45 4.42 6.21
N ALA A 133 23.06 4.39 7.40
CA ALA A 133 22.59 5.10 8.59
C ALA A 133 22.53 6.63 8.40
N GLU A 134 23.48 7.20 7.66
CA GLU A 134 23.48 8.64 7.35
C GLU A 134 22.26 9.04 6.47
N ALA A 135 21.87 8.19 5.53
CA ALA A 135 20.68 8.41 4.71
C ALA A 135 19.40 8.36 5.55
N VAL A 136 19.32 7.45 6.53
CA VAL A 136 18.19 7.37 7.47
C VAL A 136 18.13 8.62 8.35
N LYS A 137 19.26 9.03 8.95
CA LYS A 137 19.35 10.25 9.75
C LYS A 137 18.88 11.46 8.98
N ARG A 138 19.42 11.68 7.78
CA ARG A 138 19.03 12.78 6.90
C ARG A 138 17.53 12.78 6.60
N ASN A 139 16.94 11.60 6.38
CA ASN A 139 15.50 11.48 6.14
C ASN A 139 14.71 11.93 7.39
N ILE A 140 15.10 11.52 8.60
CA ILE A 140 14.46 11.92 9.85
C ILE A 140 14.56 13.43 10.05
N GLU A 141 15.74 14.02 9.84
CA GLU A 141 15.98 15.46 9.95
C GLU A 141 15.11 16.27 8.96
N GLU A 142 14.93 15.78 7.74
CA GLU A 142 14.04 16.39 6.75
C GLU A 142 12.57 16.36 7.20
N TYR A 143 12.11 15.27 7.82
CA TYR A 143 10.77 15.20 8.40
C TYR A 143 10.61 16.18 9.55
N GLN A 144 11.60 16.31 10.43
CA GLN A 144 11.61 17.29 11.54
C GLN A 144 11.59 18.72 11.00
N ALA A 145 12.41 19.05 10.00
CA ALA A 145 12.45 20.37 9.37
C ALA A 145 11.10 20.77 8.74
N ASN A 146 10.28 19.80 8.34
CA ASN A 146 8.94 20.01 7.81
C ASN A 146 7.84 19.89 8.89
N ASN A 147 8.20 19.87 10.19
CA ASN A 147 7.29 19.79 11.34
C ASN A 147 6.32 18.58 11.26
N ARG A 148 6.83 17.43 10.84
CA ARG A 148 6.03 16.22 10.77
C ARG A 148 5.80 15.63 12.15
N THR A 149 4.55 15.28 12.41
CA THR A 149 4.14 14.72 13.71
C THR A 149 4.76 13.36 13.99
N GLU A 150 5.11 12.63 12.94
CA GLU A 150 5.75 11.31 13.03
C GLU A 150 7.13 11.35 13.69
N THR A 151 7.82 12.48 13.56
CA THR A 151 9.16 12.68 14.14
C THR A 151 9.17 13.64 15.32
N ALA A 152 8.02 14.13 15.77
CA ALA A 152 7.91 15.15 16.84
C ALA A 152 8.48 14.67 18.20
N ASN A 153 8.48 13.37 18.45
CA ASN A 153 8.98 12.78 19.68
C ASN A 153 10.44 12.31 19.60
N ILE A 154 11.09 12.46 18.43
CA ILE A 154 12.50 12.11 18.26
C ILE A 154 13.35 13.31 18.68
N ALA A 155 14.08 13.16 19.79
CA ALA A 155 14.92 14.22 20.34
C ALA A 155 16.24 14.36 19.57
N SER A 156 16.88 13.22 19.25
CA SER A 156 18.11 13.15 18.46
C SER A 156 18.14 11.88 17.64
N CYS A 157 18.98 11.87 16.62
CA CYS A 157 19.23 10.71 15.78
C CYS A 157 20.74 10.62 15.57
N GLU A 158 21.34 9.54 16.06
CA GLU A 158 22.80 9.37 16.09
C GLU A 158 23.20 8.17 15.25
N VAL A 159 24.12 8.39 14.34
CA VAL A 159 24.74 7.32 13.54
C VAL A 159 25.81 6.64 14.37
N ILE A 160 25.68 5.34 14.57
CA ILE A 160 26.66 4.52 15.30
C ILE A 160 27.74 4.03 14.31
N ASP A 161 27.30 3.50 13.19
CA ASP A 161 28.12 3.09 12.05
C ASP A 161 27.28 3.08 10.78
N ASP A 162 27.78 2.56 9.66
CA ASP A 162 27.09 2.54 8.37
C ASP A 162 25.74 1.78 8.40
N THR A 163 25.60 0.84 9.31
CA THR A 163 24.43 -0.06 9.43
C THR A 163 23.65 0.10 10.72
N HIS A 164 24.12 0.90 11.66
CA HIS A 164 23.45 1.09 12.95
C HIS A 164 23.19 2.58 13.26
N ILE A 165 21.97 2.87 13.66
CA ILE A 165 21.47 4.19 13.97
C ILE A 165 20.49 4.15 15.14
#